data_b9c43c1cb00308d6deee46b6d895a5a3
#
_entry.id   b9c43c1cb00308d6deee46b6d895a5a3
#
_cell.length_a   1.000
_cell.length_b   1.000
_cell.length_c   1.000
_cell.angle_alpha   90.00
_cell.angle_beta   90.00
_cell.angle_gamma   90.00
#
_symmetry.space_group_name_H-M   'P 1'
#
loop_
_entity.id
_entity.type
_entity.pdbx_description
1 polymer ?
#
loop_
_entity_poly.entity_id
_entity_poly.type
_entity_poly.pdbx_seq_one_letter_code
_entity_poly.pdbx_strand_id
1 'polypeptide(L)'
;MLCKFQGSLFQSGLDHSPLDVVAWIGNSVPYKYDLQRFNVINTVSFDHPDPSIFTVLTSPTDTPGTANVDFVIFPPRWMVAEHTFRPPWYHRNLMSEFMGLIEGVYDAKEKGFLPGGASLHNSFSAHGPEAEVFEKASSMELKPQRYENTLAFMFESRLVLQPTQFALETEALQTDYLECWQNLQRHYPRNTD
;
A
#
# COMPACT_ATOMS: atom_id res chain seq x y z
N MET A 1 -1.62 -5.34 -29.19
CA MET A 1 -1.46 -4.57 -27.94
C MET A 1 -2.81 -4.43 -27.26
N LEU A 2 -2.87 -4.64 -25.95
CA LEU A 2 -4.04 -4.32 -25.13
C LEU A 2 -3.76 -3.06 -24.33
N CYS A 3 -4.65 -2.09 -24.45
CA CYS A 3 -4.61 -0.84 -23.69
C CYS A 3 -5.81 -0.79 -22.75
N LYS A 4 -5.59 -0.39 -21.51
CA LYS A 4 -6.63 -0.19 -20.51
C LYS A 4 -6.76 1.30 -20.21
N PHE A 5 -7.97 1.82 -20.29
CA PHE A 5 -8.27 3.20 -19.97
C PHE A 5 -9.64 3.30 -19.31
N GLN A 6 -9.71 3.89 -18.13
CA GLN A 6 -10.94 4.09 -17.35
C GLN A 6 -11.83 2.84 -17.24
N GLY A 7 -11.20 1.68 -16.95
CA GLY A 7 -11.92 0.41 -16.80
C GLY A 7 -12.26 -0.30 -18.11
N SER A 8 -12.07 0.34 -19.24
CA SER A 8 -12.30 -0.27 -20.58
C SER A 8 -11.00 -0.82 -21.16
N LEU A 9 -11.13 -1.89 -21.95
CA LEU A 9 -10.02 -2.50 -22.70
C LEU A 9 -10.17 -2.15 -24.17
N PHE A 10 -9.08 -1.70 -24.77
CA PHE A 10 -8.96 -1.42 -26.18
C PHE A 10 -7.91 -2.34 -26.78
N GLN A 11 -8.20 -2.93 -27.93
CA GLN A 11 -7.26 -3.77 -28.63
C GLN A 11 -6.81 -3.10 -29.92
N SER A 12 -5.50 -3.11 -30.15
CA SER A 12 -4.88 -2.72 -31.42
C SER A 12 -4.01 -3.86 -31.93
N GLY A 13 -4.17 -4.21 -33.20
CA GLY A 13 -3.28 -5.13 -33.90
C GLY A 13 -1.95 -4.43 -34.21
N LEU A 14 -0.85 -5.06 -33.90
CA LEU A 14 0.51 -4.65 -34.26
C LEU A 14 1.21 -5.87 -34.82
N ASP A 15 2.01 -5.67 -35.87
CA ASP A 15 2.87 -6.69 -36.47
C ASP A 15 4.26 -6.76 -35.83
N HIS A 16 4.52 -5.88 -34.86
CA HIS A 16 5.77 -5.78 -34.11
C HIS A 16 5.50 -5.53 -32.61
N SER A 17 6.56 -5.57 -31.80
CA SER A 17 6.45 -5.23 -30.39
C SER A 17 6.07 -3.76 -30.18
N PRO A 18 5.16 -3.42 -29.26
CA PRO A 18 4.89 -2.03 -28.89
C PRO A 18 6.11 -1.32 -28.28
N LEU A 19 7.17 -2.05 -27.92
CA LEU A 19 8.44 -1.49 -27.45
C LEU A 19 9.43 -1.24 -28.59
N ASP A 20 9.10 -1.58 -29.83
CA ASP A 20 9.90 -1.29 -31.02
C ASP A 20 9.65 0.15 -31.48
N VAL A 21 10.14 1.08 -30.67
CA VAL A 21 10.01 2.53 -30.84
C VAL A 21 11.31 3.22 -30.50
N VAL A 22 11.53 4.38 -31.07
CA VAL A 22 12.64 5.25 -30.68
C VAL A 22 12.32 5.88 -29.34
N ALA A 23 13.11 5.55 -28.31
CA ALA A 23 13.02 6.20 -27.01
C ALA A 23 13.83 7.51 -27.01
N TRP A 24 13.26 8.56 -26.44
CA TRP A 24 13.99 9.80 -26.20
C TRP A 24 15.03 9.62 -25.09
N ILE A 25 16.05 10.48 -25.10
CA ILE A 25 17.15 10.46 -24.13
C ILE A 25 16.61 10.50 -22.70
N GLY A 26 17.13 9.64 -21.83
CA GLY A 26 16.97 9.70 -20.39
C GLY A 26 16.05 8.63 -19.82
N ASN A 27 14.86 8.99 -19.40
CA ASN A 27 14.09 8.21 -18.41
C ASN A 27 13.05 7.26 -19.00
N SER A 28 12.96 7.13 -20.33
CA SER A 28 11.91 6.38 -21.02
C SER A 28 12.36 5.01 -21.53
N VAL A 29 13.30 4.39 -20.83
CA VAL A 29 13.80 3.04 -21.18
C VAL A 29 13.23 2.01 -20.23
N PRO A 30 12.84 0.82 -20.72
CA PRO A 30 12.47 -0.30 -19.86
C PRO A 30 13.66 -0.72 -19.00
N TYR A 31 13.42 -0.96 -17.72
CA TYR A 31 14.42 -1.53 -16.84
C TYR A 31 13.79 -2.56 -15.90
N LYS A 32 14.63 -3.37 -15.28
CA LYS A 32 14.26 -4.41 -14.33
C LYS A 32 15.02 -4.19 -13.03
N TYR A 33 14.29 -4.19 -11.93
CA TYR A 33 14.86 -4.10 -10.60
C TYR A 33 14.48 -5.31 -9.77
N ASP A 34 15.46 -5.94 -9.15
CA ASP A 34 15.27 -7.08 -8.25
C ASP A 34 14.89 -6.56 -6.86
N LEU A 35 13.66 -6.77 -6.45
CA LEU A 35 13.12 -6.30 -5.17
C LEU A 35 13.83 -6.90 -3.95
N GLN A 36 14.50 -8.06 -4.09
CA GLN A 36 15.29 -8.65 -3.01
C GLN A 36 16.51 -7.80 -2.65
N ARG A 37 16.92 -6.88 -3.52
CA ARG A 37 18.02 -5.94 -3.28
C ARG A 37 17.60 -4.68 -2.56
N PHE A 38 16.29 -4.44 -2.44
CA PHE A 38 15.78 -3.28 -1.72
C PHE A 38 15.90 -3.53 -0.22
N ASN A 39 16.54 -2.59 0.48
CA ASN A 39 16.77 -2.70 1.92
C ASN A 39 16.12 -1.52 2.64
N VAL A 40 15.37 -1.82 3.69
CA VAL A 40 14.72 -0.84 4.52
C VAL A 40 15.43 -0.75 5.86
N ILE A 41 15.86 0.45 6.21
CA ILE A 41 16.37 0.76 7.54
C ILE A 41 15.24 1.41 8.32
N ASN A 42 14.82 0.75 9.40
CA ASN A 42 13.65 1.13 10.15
C ASN A 42 13.97 1.28 11.62
N THR A 43 14.14 2.53 12.06
CA THR A 43 14.36 2.90 13.46
C THR A 43 13.50 4.09 13.81
N VAL A 44 12.67 3.95 14.87
CA VAL A 44 11.73 4.99 15.29
C VAL A 44 11.83 5.17 16.80
N SER A 45 11.95 6.41 17.25
CA SER A 45 12.04 6.74 18.70
C SER A 45 10.75 7.29 19.29
N PHE A 46 9.86 7.89 18.49
CA PHE A 46 8.67 8.59 19.00
C PHE A 46 7.40 8.44 18.17
N ASP A 47 7.43 7.73 17.06
CA ASP A 47 6.26 7.49 16.21
C ASP A 47 6.47 6.24 15.35
N HIS A 48 5.47 5.86 14.56
CA HIS A 48 5.63 4.82 13.55
C HIS A 48 6.57 5.30 12.41
N PRO A 49 7.20 4.39 11.68
CA PRO A 49 8.04 4.77 10.53
C PRO A 49 7.22 5.51 9.49
N ASP A 50 7.82 6.57 8.93
CA ASP A 50 7.25 7.21 7.75
C ASP A 50 7.22 6.22 6.58
N PRO A 51 6.07 6.00 5.90
CA PRO A 51 5.95 5.04 4.79
C PRO A 51 6.93 5.30 3.63
N SER A 52 7.43 6.52 3.48
CA SER A 52 8.39 6.88 2.43
C SER A 52 9.68 6.06 2.48
N ILE A 53 10.06 5.51 3.63
CA ILE A 53 11.24 4.62 3.73
C ILE A 53 11.09 3.32 2.94
N PHE A 54 9.87 2.94 2.59
CA PHE A 54 9.53 1.76 1.81
C PHE A 54 9.42 2.03 0.31
N THR A 55 9.57 3.27 -0.13
CA THR A 55 9.41 3.67 -1.54
C THR A 55 10.58 3.22 -2.38
N VAL A 56 10.30 2.40 -3.38
CA VAL A 56 11.29 1.88 -4.34
C VAL A 56 11.43 2.79 -5.55
N LEU A 57 10.30 3.27 -6.07
CA LEU A 57 10.22 4.08 -7.28
C LEU A 57 9.18 5.18 -7.10
N THR A 58 9.48 6.36 -7.63
CA THR A 58 8.58 7.51 -7.65
C THR A 58 8.45 8.08 -9.07
N SER A 59 7.21 8.29 -9.50
CA SER A 59 6.90 9.18 -10.61
C SER A 59 6.41 10.51 -10.03
N PRO A 60 7.22 11.57 -10.08
CA PRO A 60 6.88 12.84 -9.45
C PRO A 60 5.78 13.61 -10.20
N THR A 61 5.17 14.56 -9.51
CA THR A 61 4.30 15.58 -10.11
C THR A 61 4.93 16.97 -10.00
N ASP A 62 4.22 17.96 -10.48
CA ASP A 62 4.53 19.38 -10.29
C ASP A 62 4.26 19.86 -8.84
N THR A 63 3.56 19.06 -8.05
CA THR A 63 3.27 19.35 -6.64
C THR A 63 4.26 18.64 -5.74
N PRO A 64 5.17 19.36 -5.07
CA PRO A 64 6.13 18.75 -4.15
C PRO A 64 5.45 17.90 -3.07
N GLY A 65 6.00 16.73 -2.79
CA GLY A 65 5.47 15.80 -1.78
C GLY A 65 4.23 15.03 -2.19
N THR A 66 3.77 15.18 -3.45
CA THR A 66 2.62 14.43 -3.98
C THR A 66 3.02 13.73 -5.27
N ALA A 67 3.10 12.42 -5.25
CA ALA A 67 3.50 11.64 -6.41
C ALA A 67 2.33 11.44 -7.40
N ASN A 68 2.68 11.30 -8.67
CA ASN A 68 1.79 10.74 -9.67
C ASN A 68 1.52 9.26 -9.36
N VAL A 69 2.60 8.51 -9.10
CA VAL A 69 2.54 7.18 -8.52
C VAL A 69 3.86 6.89 -7.79
N ASP A 70 3.74 6.36 -6.58
CA ASP A 70 4.82 5.72 -5.85
C ASP A 70 4.63 4.21 -5.86
N PHE A 71 5.73 3.49 -5.98
CA PHE A 71 5.78 2.06 -5.78
C PHE A 71 6.55 1.74 -4.52
N VAL A 72 5.86 1.12 -3.58
CA VAL A 72 6.28 0.84 -2.22
C VAL A 72 6.29 -0.67 -2.01
N ILE A 73 7.24 -1.19 -1.26
CA ILE A 73 7.22 -2.60 -0.82
C ILE A 73 7.42 -2.69 0.69
N PHE A 74 6.83 -3.73 1.27
CA PHE A 74 7.02 -4.12 2.66
C PHE A 74 7.72 -5.49 2.69
N PRO A 75 9.07 -5.48 2.60
CA PRO A 75 9.88 -6.69 2.54
C PRO A 75 10.14 -7.25 3.94
N PRO A 76 10.78 -8.43 4.05
CA PRO A 76 11.37 -8.87 5.31
C PRO A 76 12.30 -7.82 5.88
N ARG A 77 12.14 -7.50 7.19
CA ARG A 77 12.85 -6.38 7.80
C ARG A 77 12.92 -6.48 9.31
N TRP A 78 13.85 -5.76 9.89
CA TRP A 78 13.84 -5.47 11.32
C TRP A 78 12.96 -4.27 11.62
N MET A 79 12.05 -4.43 12.56
CA MET A 79 11.32 -3.33 13.20
C MET A 79 12.01 -3.01 14.51
N VAL A 80 12.62 -1.85 14.57
CA VAL A 80 13.28 -1.35 15.79
C VAL A 80 12.52 -0.13 16.27
N ALA A 81 11.89 -0.25 17.43
CA ALA A 81 11.13 0.82 18.04
C ALA A 81 11.57 1.00 19.50
N GLU A 82 11.73 2.24 19.91
CA GLU A 82 12.13 2.65 21.25
C GLU A 82 11.19 3.75 21.73
N HIS A 83 10.56 3.55 22.89
CA HIS A 83 9.65 4.52 23.49
C HIS A 83 8.52 5.01 22.58
N THR A 84 8.07 4.19 21.65
CA THR A 84 7.11 4.61 20.63
C THR A 84 6.09 3.53 20.31
N PHE A 85 5.00 4.00 19.79
CA PHE A 85 3.90 3.25 19.22
C PHE A 85 4.27 2.76 17.82
N ARG A 86 4.10 1.47 17.52
CA ARG A 86 4.56 0.86 16.29
C ARG A 86 3.58 0.84 15.12
N PRO A 87 2.32 0.47 15.30
CA PRO A 87 1.41 0.46 14.18
C PRO A 87 1.05 1.88 13.75
N PRO A 88 0.83 2.12 12.46
CA PRO A 88 0.30 3.41 12.03
C PRO A 88 -1.06 3.65 12.68
N TRP A 89 -1.41 4.91 12.84
CA TRP A 89 -2.72 5.31 13.31
C TRP A 89 -3.79 4.97 12.28
N TYR A 90 -5.03 4.76 12.71
CA TYR A 90 -6.15 4.80 11.79
C TYR A 90 -6.27 6.23 11.24
N HIS A 91 -6.10 6.40 9.94
CA HIS A 91 -5.82 7.69 9.33
C HIS A 91 -6.51 7.87 7.98
N ARG A 92 -6.34 9.04 7.42
CA ARG A 92 -6.66 9.36 6.04
C ARG A 92 -5.40 9.82 5.33
N ASN A 93 -5.25 9.39 4.09
CA ASN A 93 -4.21 9.84 3.21
C ASN A 93 -4.80 10.70 2.08
N LEU A 94 -4.06 11.70 1.64
CA LEU A 94 -4.41 12.48 0.45
C LEU A 94 -4.36 11.62 -0.82
N MET A 95 -3.47 10.64 -0.85
CA MET A 95 -3.27 9.75 -1.98
C MET A 95 -4.17 8.52 -1.88
N SER A 96 -4.50 7.94 -3.03
CA SER A 96 -5.14 6.63 -3.11
C SER A 96 -4.07 5.55 -2.95
N GLU A 97 -4.38 4.50 -2.21
CA GLU A 97 -3.49 3.39 -1.93
C GLU A 97 -4.09 2.09 -2.48
N PHE A 98 -3.38 1.47 -3.41
CA PHE A 98 -3.67 0.11 -3.87
C PHE A 98 -2.60 -0.83 -3.37
N MET A 99 -2.96 -1.70 -2.46
CA MET A 99 -2.04 -2.62 -1.80
C MET A 99 -2.32 -4.06 -2.18
N GLY A 100 -1.28 -4.87 -2.33
CA GLY A 100 -1.39 -6.31 -2.58
C GLY A 100 -0.38 -7.11 -1.76
N LEU A 101 -0.77 -8.33 -1.40
CA LEU A 101 0.10 -9.29 -0.72
C LEU A 101 0.64 -10.30 -1.73
N ILE A 102 1.97 -10.41 -1.81
CA ILE A 102 2.68 -11.35 -2.69
C ILE A 102 2.95 -12.65 -1.94
N GLU A 103 3.45 -12.54 -0.70
CA GLU A 103 3.89 -13.69 0.10
C GLU A 103 3.62 -13.45 1.57
N GLY A 104 3.28 -14.54 2.29
CA GLY A 104 3.20 -14.58 3.75
C GLY A 104 1.98 -13.89 4.34
N VAL A 105 2.19 -13.13 5.39
CA VAL A 105 1.17 -12.39 6.14
C VAL A 105 1.61 -10.94 6.25
N TYR A 106 0.67 -10.03 6.03
CA TYR A 106 0.91 -8.61 6.25
C TYR A 106 0.69 -8.25 7.73
N ASP A 107 1.64 -7.52 8.31
CA ASP A 107 1.70 -7.24 9.74
C ASP A 107 0.57 -6.34 10.28
N ALA A 108 -0.05 -5.53 9.43
CA ALA A 108 -1.19 -4.69 9.83
C ALA A 108 -2.55 -5.38 9.65
N LYS A 109 -2.61 -6.53 8.97
CA LYS A 109 -3.83 -7.29 8.70
C LYS A 109 -3.53 -8.78 8.64
N GLU A 110 -3.67 -9.44 9.78
CA GLU A 110 -3.37 -10.87 9.91
C GLU A 110 -4.46 -11.78 9.29
N LYS A 111 -5.70 -11.28 9.18
CA LYS A 111 -6.83 -12.08 8.71
C LYS A 111 -7.40 -11.56 7.40
N GLY A 112 -7.76 -12.48 6.51
CA GLY A 112 -8.48 -12.16 5.27
C GLY A 112 -7.65 -11.48 4.17
N PHE A 113 -6.39 -11.10 4.41
CA PHE A 113 -5.48 -10.57 3.41
C PHE A 113 -4.45 -11.66 3.05
N LEU A 114 -4.79 -12.44 2.04
CA LEU A 114 -4.01 -13.60 1.59
C LEU A 114 -3.14 -13.25 0.39
N PRO A 115 -2.06 -14.03 0.12
CA PRO A 115 -1.29 -13.89 -1.11
C PRO A 115 -2.18 -13.93 -2.36
N GLY A 116 -2.00 -12.94 -3.24
CA GLY A 116 -2.87 -12.70 -4.39
C GLY A 116 -4.07 -11.78 -4.12
N GLY A 117 -4.36 -11.49 -2.85
CA GLY A 117 -5.37 -10.50 -2.47
C GLY A 117 -4.86 -9.06 -2.59
N ALA A 118 -5.81 -8.13 -2.71
CA ALA A 118 -5.52 -6.70 -2.79
C ALA A 118 -6.59 -5.88 -2.07
N SER A 119 -6.22 -4.68 -1.64
CA SER A 119 -7.12 -3.67 -1.08
C SER A 119 -6.95 -2.33 -1.79
N LEU A 120 -8.00 -1.54 -1.82
CA LEU A 120 -8.00 -0.20 -2.39
C LEU A 120 -8.61 0.77 -1.39
N HIS A 121 -7.82 1.76 -0.99
CA HIS A 121 -8.24 2.91 -0.20
C HIS A 121 -8.07 4.16 -1.04
N ASN A 122 -9.15 4.64 -1.62
CA ASN A 122 -9.10 5.87 -2.41
C ASN A 122 -8.84 7.08 -1.53
N SER A 123 -8.40 8.17 -2.17
CA SER A 123 -8.08 9.45 -1.54
C SER A 123 -9.08 9.80 -0.43
N PHE A 124 -8.57 10.11 0.76
CA PHE A 124 -9.32 10.43 1.97
C PHE A 124 -10.22 9.33 2.55
N SER A 125 -10.18 8.11 2.04
CA SER A 125 -10.80 6.96 2.71
C SER A 125 -10.04 6.65 3.99
N ALA A 126 -10.74 6.62 5.12
CA ALA A 126 -10.12 6.29 6.40
C ALA A 126 -9.79 4.80 6.46
N HIS A 127 -8.58 4.48 6.86
CA HIS A 127 -8.06 3.11 6.95
C HIS A 127 -6.89 3.01 7.94
N GLY A 128 -6.42 1.80 8.20
CA GLY A 128 -5.31 1.53 9.09
C GLY A 128 -5.26 0.06 9.51
N PRO A 129 -4.45 -0.28 10.51
CA PRO A 129 -4.41 -1.63 11.07
C PRO A 129 -5.77 -2.07 11.59
N GLU A 130 -6.05 -3.36 11.58
CA GLU A 130 -7.22 -3.94 12.25
C GLU A 130 -7.21 -3.60 13.74
N ALA A 131 -8.37 -3.45 14.35
CA ALA A 131 -8.49 -3.07 15.75
C ALA A 131 -7.74 -4.00 16.70
N GLU A 132 -7.81 -5.30 16.47
CA GLU A 132 -7.09 -6.31 17.27
C GLU A 132 -5.57 -6.16 17.12
N VAL A 133 -5.08 -5.92 15.90
CA VAL A 133 -3.65 -5.73 15.63
C VAL A 133 -3.17 -4.44 16.27
N PHE A 134 -3.95 -3.36 16.16
CA PHE A 134 -3.65 -2.06 16.76
C PHE A 134 -3.52 -2.16 18.28
N GLU A 135 -4.48 -2.79 18.96
CA GLU A 135 -4.48 -2.95 20.42
C GLU A 135 -3.29 -3.79 20.89
N LYS A 136 -3.07 -4.94 20.25
CA LYS A 136 -1.94 -5.83 20.54
C LYS A 136 -0.60 -5.12 20.38
N ALA A 137 -0.40 -4.41 19.27
CA ALA A 137 0.84 -3.72 19.01
C ALA A 137 1.05 -2.49 19.89
N SER A 138 -0.04 -1.83 20.34
CA SER A 138 0.01 -0.68 21.24
C SER A 138 0.40 -1.07 22.68
N SER A 139 -0.02 -2.25 23.14
CA SER A 139 0.26 -2.75 24.49
C SER A 139 1.52 -3.60 24.60
N MET A 140 2.15 -3.93 23.48
CA MET A 140 3.29 -4.82 23.41
C MET A 140 4.57 -4.18 23.91
N GLU A 141 5.42 -4.92 24.62
CA GLU A 141 6.77 -4.48 24.96
C GLU A 141 7.55 -4.10 23.71
N LEU A 142 8.07 -2.87 23.67
CA LEU A 142 8.84 -2.37 22.54
C LEU A 142 10.25 -2.96 22.55
N LYS A 143 10.51 -3.81 21.59
CA LYS A 143 11.82 -4.44 21.37
C LYS A 143 12.01 -4.73 19.89
N PRO A 144 13.26 -4.89 19.43
CA PRO A 144 13.51 -5.25 18.03
C PRO A 144 12.74 -6.53 17.65
N GLN A 145 12.03 -6.46 16.54
CA GLN A 145 11.32 -7.60 15.94
C GLN A 145 11.73 -7.75 14.49
N ARG A 146 11.84 -9.00 14.05
CA ARG A 146 12.10 -9.30 12.66
C ARG A 146 10.84 -9.83 11.99
N TYR A 147 10.45 -9.21 10.90
CA TYR A 147 9.45 -9.74 9.97
C TYR A 147 10.15 -10.53 8.88
N GLU A 148 9.72 -11.77 8.69
CA GLU A 148 10.29 -12.71 7.72
C GLU A 148 9.17 -13.38 6.92
N ASN A 149 9.53 -13.95 5.76
CA ASN A 149 8.62 -14.69 4.90
C ASN A 149 7.35 -13.89 4.57
N THR A 150 7.52 -12.62 4.26
CA THR A 150 6.43 -11.72 3.89
C THR A 150 6.90 -10.74 2.83
N LEU A 151 6.05 -10.48 1.86
CA LEU A 151 6.26 -9.42 0.87
C LEU A 151 4.91 -8.87 0.46
N ALA A 152 4.69 -7.61 0.74
CA ALA A 152 3.56 -6.85 0.22
C ALA A 152 4.07 -5.68 -0.63
N PHE A 153 3.20 -5.16 -1.48
CA PHE A 153 3.46 -3.96 -2.27
C PHE A 153 2.31 -2.98 -2.15
N MET A 154 2.60 -1.73 -2.43
CA MET A 154 1.60 -0.68 -2.51
C MET A 154 1.92 0.28 -3.65
N PHE A 155 0.89 0.68 -4.38
CA PHE A 155 0.93 1.84 -5.27
C PHE A 155 0.16 2.97 -4.61
N GLU A 156 0.82 4.10 -4.43
CA GLU A 156 0.21 5.33 -3.96
C GLU A 156 0.10 6.32 -5.11
N SER A 157 -1.05 6.96 -5.27
CA SER A 157 -1.29 7.89 -6.36
C SER A 157 -2.20 9.03 -5.92
N ARG A 158 -1.92 10.24 -6.42
CA ARG A 158 -2.85 11.38 -6.28
C ARG A 158 -4.19 11.18 -6.99
N LEU A 159 -4.26 10.19 -7.88
CA LEU A 159 -5.44 9.94 -8.68
C LEU A 159 -6.41 9.02 -7.93
N VAL A 160 -7.70 9.29 -8.06
CA VAL A 160 -8.73 8.36 -7.62
C VAL A 160 -8.76 7.17 -8.56
N LEU A 161 -8.65 5.97 -8.00
CA LEU A 161 -8.62 4.73 -8.76
C LEU A 161 -10.04 4.17 -8.87
N GLN A 162 -10.47 3.90 -10.09
CA GLN A 162 -11.76 3.29 -10.36
C GLN A 162 -11.61 1.76 -10.44
N PRO A 163 -12.27 1.00 -9.54
CA PRO A 163 -12.31 -0.45 -9.66
C PRO A 163 -13.03 -0.87 -10.94
N THR A 164 -12.63 -1.99 -11.50
CA THR A 164 -13.33 -2.60 -12.62
C THR A 164 -14.61 -3.28 -12.14
N GLN A 165 -15.56 -3.50 -13.04
CA GLN A 165 -16.75 -4.30 -12.74
C GLN A 165 -16.38 -5.68 -12.18
N PHE A 166 -15.37 -6.34 -12.75
CA PHE A 166 -14.85 -7.61 -12.25
C PHE A 166 -14.43 -7.51 -10.77
N ALA A 167 -13.73 -6.45 -10.37
CA ALA A 167 -13.29 -6.28 -8.99
C ALA A 167 -14.46 -6.05 -8.01
N LEU A 168 -15.57 -5.50 -8.49
CA LEU A 168 -16.76 -5.25 -7.67
C LEU A 168 -17.71 -6.45 -7.59
N GLU A 169 -17.63 -7.39 -8.55
CA GLU A 169 -18.54 -8.53 -8.68
C GLU A 169 -17.88 -9.87 -8.40
N THR A 170 -16.57 -9.90 -8.16
CA THR A 170 -15.85 -11.15 -7.87
C THR A 170 -16.34 -11.79 -6.58
N GLU A 171 -16.47 -13.11 -6.56
CA GLU A 171 -16.80 -13.88 -5.35
C GLU A 171 -15.75 -13.75 -4.24
N ALA A 172 -14.53 -13.31 -4.60
CA ALA A 172 -13.45 -13.04 -3.64
C ALA A 172 -13.55 -11.67 -2.95
N LEU A 173 -14.54 -10.84 -3.32
CA LEU A 173 -14.72 -9.53 -2.70
C LEU A 173 -15.15 -9.69 -1.23
N GLN A 174 -14.37 -9.11 -0.31
CA GLN A 174 -14.74 -9.04 1.10
C GLN A 174 -15.83 -8.00 1.32
N THR A 175 -17.04 -8.44 1.67
CA THR A 175 -18.18 -7.54 1.95
C THR A 175 -18.20 -7.02 3.37
N ASP A 176 -17.47 -7.66 4.29
CA ASP A 176 -17.34 -7.37 5.71
C ASP A 176 -16.04 -6.59 6.05
N TYR A 177 -15.33 -6.11 5.04
CA TYR A 177 -13.99 -5.51 5.22
C TYR A 177 -13.94 -4.39 6.27
N LEU A 178 -14.98 -3.56 6.37
CA LEU A 178 -15.05 -2.45 7.33
C LEU A 178 -15.22 -2.90 8.79
N GLU A 179 -15.60 -4.14 9.03
CA GLU A 179 -15.84 -4.66 10.38
C GLU A 179 -14.54 -4.74 11.19
N CYS A 180 -13.40 -4.92 10.53
CA CYS A 180 -12.10 -4.99 11.19
C CYS A 180 -11.73 -3.72 11.98
N TRP A 181 -12.38 -2.58 11.73
CA TRP A 181 -12.14 -1.31 12.41
C TRP A 181 -13.22 -0.90 13.41
N GLN A 182 -14.31 -1.64 13.53
CA GLN A 182 -15.46 -1.24 14.35
C GLN A 182 -15.12 -1.08 15.84
N ASN A 183 -14.15 -1.86 16.33
CA ASN A 183 -13.74 -1.86 17.73
C ASN A 183 -12.61 -0.87 18.05
N LEU A 184 -12.18 -0.06 17.10
CA LEU A 184 -11.21 1.00 17.37
C LEU A 184 -11.79 2.02 18.35
N GLN A 185 -10.99 2.42 19.35
CA GLN A 185 -11.39 3.41 20.32
C GLN A 185 -11.66 4.76 19.66
N ARG A 186 -12.78 5.38 20.00
CA ARG A 186 -13.19 6.68 19.48
C ARG A 186 -12.65 7.76 20.39
N HIS A 187 -11.87 8.68 19.84
CA HIS A 187 -11.30 9.82 20.59
C HIS A 187 -12.02 11.14 20.28
N TYR A 188 -12.77 11.20 19.20
CA TYR A 188 -13.53 12.41 18.84
C TYR A 188 -14.86 12.43 19.59
N PRO A 189 -15.10 13.47 20.44
CA PRO A 189 -16.38 13.57 21.17
C PRO A 189 -17.54 13.71 20.20
N ARG A 190 -18.60 12.94 20.40
CA ARG A 190 -19.88 13.25 19.77
C ARG A 190 -20.44 14.48 20.46
N ASN A 191 -20.69 15.55 19.72
CA ASN A 191 -21.58 16.58 20.22
C ASN A 191 -22.96 15.91 20.38
N THR A 192 -23.35 15.69 21.62
CA THR A 192 -24.71 15.32 21.97
C THR A 192 -25.47 16.61 22.07
N ASP A 193 -25.92 17.17 20.93
CA ASP A 193 -27.00 18.17 20.91
C ASP A 193 -28.35 17.47 20.96
#